data_575d39316ebae880788dbc4765694c89
#
_entry.id   575d39316ebae880788dbc4765694c89
#
_cell.length_a   1.000
_cell.length_b   1.000
_cell.length_c   1.000
_cell.angle_alpha   90.00
_cell.angle_beta   90.00
_cell.angle_gamma   90.00
#
_symmetry.space_group_name_H-M   'P 1'
#
loop_
_entity.id
_entity.type
_entity.pdbx_description
1 polymer ?
#
loop_
_entity_poly.entity_id
_entity_poly.type
_entity_poly.pdbx_seq_one_letter_code
_entity_poly.pdbx_strand_id
1 'polypeptide(L)'
;MPCKYFLIHQKYYPVIITNTTMILKQKAQGIFFKVAFFFIFVISKSSFAQVPDSTATDSVLLKQIEQQMNQTPATPQPRSTISVNPDIGVIGDFQGSYISKGDKNFDMYLNETELSLQAVVDPYIRADFFLSFGRDPETNKYGVEVEEGYLTTLSLPARLQLKAGKFREAVGRINTIHPHALPFIDLPNAYINYFGPEGLNDEGISLSWLVPNKAFYQELVFQTTAGYTDAPSFSRSEGNHLIYLGHLKNFFTLNDNTTLELGITGISGPNDSSHITNIAAADLTYKWKPVQMNTYKSVTWQSEFFYSNANYTQNSMNTFGLYSYLEYQLAKRWFLTGRYDYAQKPYDKNIVEQAYSLTAGWDATEFSKIELEAKTTDDNIESRFYQAWLRWIFVIGAHGAHQY
;
A
#
# COMPACT_ATOMS: atom_id res chain seq x y z
N MET A 1 -4.74 -43.06 3.06
CA MET A 1 -3.28 -43.15 3.26
C MET A 1 -2.89 -41.91 4.07
N PRO A 2 -2.32 -42.03 5.29
CA PRO A 2 -2.09 -40.88 6.15
C PRO A 2 -0.76 -40.22 5.80
N CYS A 3 -0.80 -38.89 5.64
CA CYS A 3 0.37 -38.05 5.50
C CYS A 3 1.06 -37.89 6.83
N LYS A 4 2.36 -38.24 6.91
CA LYS A 4 3.19 -38.17 8.09
C LYS A 4 3.68 -36.76 8.34
N TYR A 5 3.33 -36.20 9.48
CA TYR A 5 3.98 -35.00 10.02
C TYR A 5 5.42 -35.28 10.39
N PHE A 6 6.36 -34.54 9.85
CA PHE A 6 7.76 -34.54 10.29
C PHE A 6 7.93 -33.49 11.39
N LEU A 7 8.03 -33.94 12.60
CA LEU A 7 8.48 -33.15 13.75
C LEU A 7 10.01 -33.03 13.70
N ILE A 8 10.51 -31.84 13.40
CA ILE A 8 11.93 -31.50 13.49
C ILE A 8 12.22 -31.11 14.95
N HIS A 9 12.88 -31.99 15.66
CA HIS A 9 13.51 -31.73 16.97
C HIS A 9 14.70 -30.77 16.77
N GLN A 10 14.57 -29.53 17.16
CA GLN A 10 15.72 -28.63 17.30
C GLN A 10 16.51 -29.01 18.57
N LYS A 11 17.73 -29.50 18.35
CA LYS A 11 18.73 -29.67 19.41
C LYS A 11 19.32 -28.30 19.77
N TYR A 12 19.14 -27.89 21.01
CA TYR A 12 19.84 -26.76 21.60
C TYR A 12 21.33 -27.04 21.71
N TYR A 13 22.17 -26.24 21.05
CA TYR A 13 23.60 -26.11 21.33
C TYR A 13 23.83 -24.77 22.04
N PRO A 14 24.60 -24.70 23.13
CA PRO A 14 24.95 -23.47 23.78
C PRO A 14 25.94 -22.70 22.90
N VAL A 15 25.57 -21.50 22.40
CA VAL A 15 26.46 -20.63 21.64
C VAL A 15 27.35 -19.89 22.62
N ILE A 16 28.65 -20.16 22.56
CA ILE A 16 29.68 -19.35 23.21
C ILE A 16 29.78 -18.03 22.47
N ILE A 17 29.30 -16.96 23.09
CA ILE A 17 29.38 -15.59 22.51
C ILE A 17 30.86 -15.14 22.60
N THR A 18 31.58 -15.23 21.50
CA THR A 18 32.92 -14.66 21.38
C THR A 18 32.83 -13.15 21.05
N ASN A 19 33.84 -12.38 21.51
CA ASN A 19 33.95 -10.93 21.36
C ASN A 19 33.87 -10.42 19.90
N THR A 20 33.92 -11.28 18.92
CA THR A 20 33.82 -10.96 17.49
C THR A 20 32.44 -10.38 17.10
N THR A 21 31.35 -10.80 17.77
CA THR A 21 30.00 -10.30 17.52
C THR A 21 29.80 -8.82 17.93
N MET A 22 30.55 -8.36 18.93
CA MET A 22 30.48 -6.97 19.37
C MET A 22 31.12 -5.99 18.37
N ILE A 23 32.20 -6.39 17.70
CA ILE A 23 32.88 -5.57 16.69
C ILE A 23 32.07 -5.46 15.40
N LEU A 24 31.36 -6.53 15.03
CA LEU A 24 30.45 -6.51 13.85
C LEU A 24 29.22 -5.64 14.09
N LYS A 25 28.64 -5.64 15.32
CA LYS A 25 27.52 -4.75 15.68
C LYS A 25 27.91 -3.27 15.61
N GLN A 26 29.11 -2.89 16.05
CA GLN A 26 29.60 -1.52 15.95
C GLN A 26 29.88 -1.08 14.50
N LYS A 27 30.36 -1.99 13.64
CA LYS A 27 30.55 -1.69 12.20
C LYS A 27 29.21 -1.53 11.46
N ALA A 28 28.20 -2.34 11.76
CA ALA A 28 26.87 -2.21 11.14
C ALA A 28 26.18 -0.88 11.52
N GLN A 29 26.28 -0.46 12.80
CA GLN A 29 25.80 0.86 13.23
C GLN A 29 26.52 2.02 12.53
N GLY A 30 27.82 1.89 12.30
CA GLY A 30 28.60 2.91 11.60
C GLY A 30 28.28 3.04 10.11
N ILE A 31 27.85 1.96 9.46
CA ILE A 31 27.42 1.97 8.04
C ILE A 31 26.02 2.59 7.92
N PHE A 32 25.10 2.26 8.82
CA PHE A 32 23.75 2.83 8.84
C PHE A 32 23.78 4.36 8.99
N PHE A 33 24.62 4.89 9.91
CA PHE A 33 24.81 6.33 10.06
C PHE A 33 25.47 6.99 8.83
N LYS A 34 26.43 6.31 8.19
CA LYS A 34 27.13 6.84 7.01
C LYS A 34 26.23 6.90 5.76
N VAL A 35 25.34 5.94 5.57
CA VAL A 35 24.38 5.93 4.45
C VAL A 35 23.32 7.02 4.66
N ALA A 36 22.81 7.19 5.88
CA ALA A 36 21.88 8.28 6.21
C ALA A 36 22.55 9.67 6.07
N PHE A 37 23.83 9.80 6.45
CA PHE A 37 24.57 11.07 6.35
C PHE A 37 24.97 11.41 4.90
N PHE A 38 25.22 10.42 4.04
CA PHE A 38 25.52 10.65 2.63
C PHE A 38 24.32 11.23 1.87
N PHE A 39 23.11 10.79 2.20
CA PHE A 39 21.88 11.32 1.58
C PHE A 39 21.58 12.77 2.01
N ILE A 40 21.88 13.14 3.26
CA ILE A 40 21.74 14.52 3.74
C ILE A 40 22.75 15.45 3.01
N PHE A 41 23.93 14.94 2.64
CA PHE A 41 24.99 15.77 2.01
C PHE A 41 24.73 16.01 0.49
N VAL A 42 24.02 15.12 -0.19
CA VAL A 42 23.66 15.30 -1.61
C VAL A 42 22.57 16.37 -1.79
N ILE A 43 21.69 16.55 -0.79
CA ILE A 43 20.62 17.57 -0.81
C ILE A 43 21.17 19.01 -0.70
N SER A 44 22.38 19.19 -0.11
CA SER A 44 22.95 20.53 0.17
C SER A 44 23.62 21.25 -1.01
N LYS A 45 23.66 20.65 -2.21
CA LYS A 45 24.30 21.22 -3.41
C LYS A 45 23.38 21.54 -4.60
N SER A 46 22.08 21.56 -4.42
CA SER A 46 21.20 22.10 -5.48
C SER A 46 21.22 23.63 -5.45
N SER A 47 22.03 24.20 -6.29
CA SER A 47 22.06 25.65 -6.56
C SER A 47 20.72 26.11 -7.11
N PHE A 48 20.13 27.10 -6.45
CA PHE A 48 18.97 27.83 -6.97
C PHE A 48 19.36 28.49 -8.29
N ALA A 49 18.83 27.97 -9.41
CA ALA A 49 18.86 28.69 -10.67
C ALA A 49 17.83 29.83 -10.61
N GLN A 50 18.29 31.07 -10.77
CA GLN A 50 17.42 32.23 -10.94
C GLN A 50 16.56 32.05 -12.22
N VAL A 51 15.26 32.21 -12.08
CA VAL A 51 14.30 32.26 -13.20
C VAL A 51 14.52 33.59 -13.93
N PRO A 52 14.79 33.61 -15.25
CA PRO A 52 14.80 34.84 -16.01
C PRO A 52 13.38 35.40 -16.15
N ASP A 53 13.25 36.70 -15.97
CA ASP A 53 12.02 37.48 -16.14
C ASP A 53 11.57 37.38 -17.61
N SER A 54 10.40 36.75 -17.87
CA SER A 54 9.94 36.45 -19.24
C SER A 54 8.64 37.17 -19.60
N THR A 55 8.70 38.49 -19.71
CA THR A 55 7.59 39.27 -20.31
C THR A 55 7.56 39.23 -21.85
N ALA A 56 8.58 38.64 -22.50
CA ALA A 56 8.62 38.53 -23.98
C ALA A 56 8.04 37.21 -24.51
N THR A 57 7.90 36.17 -23.68
CA THR A 57 7.46 34.83 -24.11
C THR A 57 5.94 34.71 -24.17
N ASP A 58 5.21 35.47 -23.36
CA ASP A 58 3.75 35.41 -23.29
C ASP A 58 3.04 35.88 -24.55
N SER A 59 3.60 36.86 -25.26
CA SER A 59 3.01 37.39 -26.51
C SER A 59 3.15 36.41 -27.68
N VAL A 60 4.19 35.57 -27.69
CA VAL A 60 4.38 34.55 -28.72
C VAL A 60 3.48 33.34 -28.43
N LEU A 61 3.32 32.98 -27.18
CA LEU A 61 2.44 31.87 -26.74
C LEU A 61 0.97 32.21 -27.03
N LEU A 62 0.53 33.44 -26.75
CA LEU A 62 -0.83 33.89 -27.04
C LEU A 62 -1.13 33.86 -28.54
N LYS A 63 -0.18 34.28 -29.40
CA LYS A 63 -0.34 34.16 -30.86
C LYS A 63 -0.39 32.72 -31.35
N GLN A 64 0.35 31.82 -30.76
CA GLN A 64 0.26 30.38 -31.08
C GLN A 64 -1.08 29.77 -30.66
N ILE A 65 -1.61 30.13 -29.49
CA ILE A 65 -2.94 29.71 -29.04
C ILE A 65 -4.03 30.30 -29.96
N GLU A 66 -3.99 31.57 -30.34
CA GLU A 66 -4.93 32.18 -31.30
C GLU A 66 -4.86 31.49 -32.67
N GLN A 67 -3.68 31.14 -33.16
CA GLN A 67 -3.53 30.38 -34.40
C GLN A 67 -4.08 28.97 -34.33
N GLN A 68 -3.96 28.29 -33.20
CA GLN A 68 -4.58 26.99 -32.99
C GLN A 68 -6.11 27.06 -32.84
N MET A 69 -6.64 28.10 -32.24
CA MET A 69 -8.08 28.31 -32.12
C MET A 69 -8.76 28.72 -33.47
N ASN A 70 -8.03 29.33 -34.37
CA ASN A 70 -8.53 29.73 -35.69
C ASN A 70 -8.34 28.66 -36.79
N GLN A 71 -7.75 27.53 -36.51
CA GLN A 71 -7.78 26.38 -37.39
C GLN A 71 -9.19 25.79 -37.35
N THR A 72 -9.84 25.76 -38.51
CA THR A 72 -11.18 25.26 -38.78
C THR A 72 -11.52 24.02 -37.91
N PRO A 73 -12.67 24.00 -37.23
CA PRO A 73 -13.03 22.82 -36.44
C PRO A 73 -13.08 21.63 -37.40
N ALA A 74 -12.22 20.67 -37.19
CA ALA A 74 -12.40 19.37 -37.78
C ALA A 74 -13.83 18.91 -37.41
N THR A 75 -14.62 18.59 -38.42
CA THR A 75 -15.97 18.06 -38.28
C THR A 75 -15.95 17.07 -37.09
N PRO A 76 -16.81 17.22 -36.08
CA PRO A 76 -16.83 16.29 -34.97
C PRO A 76 -17.13 14.91 -35.55
N GLN A 77 -16.13 14.09 -35.73
CA GLN A 77 -16.40 12.66 -35.88
C GLN A 77 -17.15 12.24 -34.63
N PRO A 78 -18.28 11.54 -34.75
CA PRO A 78 -18.94 10.98 -33.60
C PRO A 78 -17.88 10.11 -32.92
N ARG A 79 -17.34 10.58 -31.80
CA ARG A 79 -16.55 9.73 -30.92
C ARG A 79 -17.50 8.62 -30.52
N SER A 80 -17.28 7.41 -31.04
CA SER A 80 -17.86 6.24 -30.45
C SER A 80 -17.42 6.28 -28.97
N THR A 81 -18.34 6.61 -28.09
CA THR A 81 -18.10 6.81 -26.65
C THR A 81 -17.77 5.50 -25.94
N ILE A 82 -17.64 4.42 -26.66
CA ILE A 82 -17.18 3.12 -26.20
C ILE A 82 -15.82 2.88 -26.85
N SER A 83 -14.75 3.18 -26.14
CA SER A 83 -13.43 2.69 -26.52
C SER A 83 -13.44 1.18 -26.27
N VAL A 84 -13.46 0.40 -27.32
CA VAL A 84 -13.38 -1.06 -27.26
C VAL A 84 -11.95 -1.49 -26.82
N ASN A 85 -10.97 -0.60 -26.92
CA ASN A 85 -9.60 -0.87 -26.50
C ASN A 85 -9.46 -0.58 -25.00
N PRO A 86 -9.01 -1.54 -24.20
CA PRO A 86 -8.73 -1.29 -22.79
C PRO A 86 -7.56 -0.30 -22.65
N ASP A 87 -7.59 0.50 -21.59
CA ASP A 87 -6.42 1.20 -21.11
C ASP A 87 -5.43 0.17 -20.58
N ILE A 88 -4.22 0.18 -21.12
CA ILE A 88 -3.16 -0.77 -20.77
C ILE A 88 -2.04 -0.01 -20.07
N GLY A 89 -1.69 -0.43 -18.85
CA GLY A 89 -0.57 0.08 -18.09
C GLY A 89 0.36 -1.04 -17.68
N VAL A 90 1.65 -0.74 -17.55
CA VAL A 90 2.64 -1.63 -16.95
C VAL A 90 3.42 -0.85 -15.92
N ILE A 91 3.53 -1.40 -14.72
CA ILE A 91 4.34 -0.85 -13.64
C ILE A 91 5.42 -1.86 -13.31
N GLY A 92 6.67 -1.44 -13.26
CA GLY A 92 7.77 -2.27 -12.78
C GLY A 92 8.29 -1.72 -11.45
N ASP A 93 8.51 -2.61 -10.50
CA ASP A 93 9.09 -2.35 -9.17
C ASP A 93 10.39 -3.14 -9.03
N PHE A 94 11.53 -2.46 -9.20
CA PHE A 94 12.86 -3.03 -8.95
C PHE A 94 13.33 -2.63 -7.55
N GLN A 95 13.79 -3.63 -6.78
CA GLN A 95 14.23 -3.43 -5.40
C GLN A 95 15.64 -3.97 -5.15
N GLY A 96 16.39 -3.21 -4.34
CA GLY A 96 17.56 -3.69 -3.64
C GLY A 96 17.26 -3.67 -2.14
N SER A 97 17.54 -4.75 -1.42
CA SER A 97 17.26 -4.86 0.01
C SER A 97 18.49 -5.28 0.81
N TYR A 98 18.58 -4.78 2.03
CA TYR A 98 19.56 -5.20 3.04
C TYR A 98 18.82 -5.51 4.35
N ILE A 99 19.13 -6.67 4.93
CA ILE A 99 18.60 -7.10 6.22
C ILE A 99 19.79 -7.52 7.10
N SER A 100 19.91 -6.96 8.29
CA SER A 100 21.02 -7.27 9.22
C SER A 100 20.88 -8.62 9.92
N LYS A 101 19.83 -9.39 9.61
CA LYS A 101 19.47 -10.67 10.20
C LYS A 101 19.52 -11.77 9.15
N GLY A 102 20.00 -12.98 9.54
CA GLY A 102 20.11 -14.12 8.64
C GLY A 102 21.42 -14.14 7.83
N ASP A 103 21.55 -15.15 6.97
CA ASP A 103 22.78 -15.42 6.20
C ASP A 103 22.84 -14.65 4.88
N LYS A 104 21.70 -14.24 4.33
CA LYS A 104 21.59 -13.45 3.10
C LYS A 104 21.25 -12.01 3.44
N ASN A 105 22.29 -11.18 3.60
CA ASN A 105 22.12 -9.79 4.06
C ASN A 105 21.76 -8.81 2.95
N PHE A 106 22.02 -9.14 1.69
CA PHE A 106 21.78 -8.25 0.55
C PHE A 106 21.18 -9.02 -0.62
N ASP A 107 20.16 -8.44 -1.25
CA ASP A 107 19.52 -8.97 -2.45
C ASP A 107 19.13 -7.84 -3.42
N MET A 108 19.04 -8.15 -4.71
CA MET A 108 18.50 -7.28 -5.76
C MET A 108 17.58 -8.08 -6.66
N TYR A 109 16.39 -7.56 -6.91
CA TYR A 109 15.37 -8.29 -7.67
C TYR A 109 14.35 -7.35 -8.31
N LEU A 110 13.75 -7.82 -9.38
CA LEU A 110 12.50 -7.28 -9.88
C LEU A 110 11.41 -7.83 -8.95
N ASN A 111 10.93 -6.97 -8.04
CA ASN A 111 9.95 -7.35 -7.02
C ASN A 111 8.64 -7.72 -7.69
N GLU A 112 8.19 -6.83 -8.56
CA GLU A 112 6.92 -6.98 -9.24
C GLU A 112 6.92 -6.28 -10.60
N THR A 113 6.17 -6.85 -11.54
CA THR A 113 5.73 -6.16 -12.74
C THR A 113 4.22 -6.33 -12.84
N GLU A 114 3.48 -5.27 -12.62
CA GLU A 114 2.01 -5.27 -12.72
C GLU A 114 1.59 -4.88 -14.14
N LEU A 115 0.70 -5.67 -14.75
CA LEU A 115 0.00 -5.35 -15.98
C LEU A 115 -1.46 -5.04 -15.66
N SER A 116 -1.89 -3.81 -15.92
CA SER A 116 -3.28 -3.39 -15.75
C SER A 116 -4.01 -3.33 -17.08
N LEU A 117 -5.24 -3.87 -17.11
CA LEU A 117 -6.19 -3.82 -18.23
C LEU A 117 -7.51 -3.29 -17.70
N GLN A 118 -7.90 -2.10 -18.14
CA GLN A 118 -9.09 -1.42 -17.63
C GLN A 118 -9.98 -0.96 -18.77
N ALA A 119 -11.27 -1.31 -18.73
CA ALA A 119 -12.21 -0.91 -19.77
C ALA A 119 -13.64 -0.74 -19.26
N VAL A 120 -14.35 0.21 -19.83
CA VAL A 120 -15.81 0.25 -19.77
C VAL A 120 -16.31 -0.77 -20.80
N VAL A 121 -16.89 -1.88 -20.31
CA VAL A 121 -17.36 -2.99 -21.15
C VAL A 121 -18.65 -2.59 -21.88
N ASP A 122 -19.55 -1.92 -21.16
CA ASP A 122 -20.81 -1.37 -21.68
C ASP A 122 -21.21 -0.14 -20.82
N PRO A 123 -22.32 0.57 -21.11
CA PRO A 123 -22.74 1.74 -20.32
C PRO A 123 -23.02 1.46 -18.83
N TYR A 124 -23.09 0.21 -18.42
CA TYR A 124 -23.49 -0.20 -17.07
C TYR A 124 -22.37 -0.86 -16.28
N ILE A 125 -21.33 -1.36 -16.96
CA ILE A 125 -20.29 -2.20 -16.34
C ILE A 125 -18.89 -1.78 -16.82
N ARG A 126 -17.95 -1.69 -15.85
CA ARG A 126 -16.52 -1.57 -16.05
C ARG A 126 -15.85 -2.87 -15.61
N ALA A 127 -14.78 -3.27 -16.30
CA ALA A 127 -13.90 -4.36 -15.94
C ALA A 127 -12.49 -3.83 -15.66
N ASP A 128 -11.90 -4.30 -14.57
CA ASP A 128 -10.54 -3.99 -14.18
C ASP A 128 -9.79 -5.30 -13.88
N PHE A 129 -8.60 -5.48 -14.49
CA PHE A 129 -7.73 -6.63 -14.27
C PHE A 129 -6.32 -6.15 -13.98
N PHE A 130 -5.70 -6.72 -12.94
CA PHE A 130 -4.33 -6.50 -12.55
C PHE A 130 -3.63 -7.85 -12.44
N LEU A 131 -2.62 -8.05 -13.28
CA LEU A 131 -1.80 -9.25 -13.32
C LEU A 131 -0.41 -8.91 -12.80
N SER A 132 0.01 -9.57 -11.74
CA SER A 132 1.34 -9.42 -11.16
C SER A 132 2.27 -10.51 -11.67
N PHE A 133 3.48 -10.11 -12.05
CA PHE A 133 4.60 -10.98 -12.38
C PHE A 133 5.66 -10.72 -11.30
N GLY A 134 5.68 -11.51 -10.25
CA GLY A 134 6.54 -11.31 -9.10
C GLY A 134 7.54 -12.45 -8.90
N ARG A 135 8.58 -12.17 -8.14
CA ARG A 135 9.54 -13.18 -7.69
C ARG A 135 9.11 -13.71 -6.31
N ASP A 136 8.85 -15.01 -6.23
CA ASP A 136 8.69 -15.69 -4.98
C ASP A 136 10.02 -15.66 -4.18
N PRO A 137 10.06 -15.05 -3.00
CA PRO A 137 11.28 -14.89 -2.22
C PRO A 137 11.85 -16.20 -1.67
N GLU A 138 11.02 -17.24 -1.50
CA GLU A 138 11.44 -18.54 -0.99
C GLU A 138 12.07 -19.42 -2.07
N THR A 139 11.42 -19.50 -3.22
CA THR A 139 11.85 -20.35 -4.32
C THR A 139 12.75 -19.67 -5.34
N ASN A 140 12.84 -18.33 -5.31
CA ASN A 140 13.51 -17.47 -6.30
C ASN A 140 12.99 -17.67 -7.74
N LYS A 141 11.75 -18.13 -7.91
CA LYS A 141 11.11 -18.30 -9.20
C LYS A 141 10.14 -17.16 -9.47
N TYR A 142 10.04 -16.76 -10.73
CA TYR A 142 9.01 -15.85 -11.16
C TYR A 142 7.70 -16.60 -11.38
N GLY A 143 6.63 -16.06 -10.85
CA GLY A 143 5.26 -16.52 -11.01
C GLY A 143 4.39 -15.44 -11.67
N VAL A 144 3.21 -15.83 -12.08
CA VAL A 144 2.14 -14.94 -12.55
C VAL A 144 0.95 -15.14 -11.63
N GLU A 145 0.42 -14.05 -11.12
CA GLU A 145 -0.76 -14.06 -10.26
C GLU A 145 -1.80 -13.06 -10.76
N VAL A 146 -3.07 -13.40 -10.60
CA VAL A 146 -4.17 -12.43 -10.73
C VAL A 146 -4.24 -11.70 -9.39
N GLU A 147 -3.70 -10.49 -9.34
CA GLU A 147 -3.76 -9.66 -8.14
C GLU A 147 -5.18 -9.18 -7.90
N GLU A 148 -5.78 -8.53 -8.90
CA GLU A 148 -7.20 -8.19 -8.88
C GLU A 148 -7.84 -8.47 -10.25
N GLY A 149 -9.11 -8.85 -10.25
CA GLY A 149 -9.90 -9.04 -11.46
C GLY A 149 -11.38 -8.96 -11.14
N TYR A 150 -12.02 -7.83 -11.45
CA TYR A 150 -13.39 -7.59 -11.05
C TYR A 150 -14.19 -6.76 -12.05
N LEU A 151 -15.51 -6.91 -11.94
CA LEU A 151 -16.51 -6.08 -12.61
C LEU A 151 -17.11 -5.09 -11.62
N THR A 152 -17.32 -3.84 -12.05
CA THR A 152 -17.97 -2.80 -11.27
C THR A 152 -19.15 -2.22 -12.01
N THR A 153 -20.32 -2.11 -11.35
CA THR A 153 -21.50 -1.47 -11.92
C THR A 153 -21.35 0.06 -11.88
N LEU A 154 -21.76 0.73 -12.96
CA LEU A 154 -21.60 2.18 -13.12
C LEU A 154 -22.87 2.98 -12.77
N SER A 155 -24.05 2.36 -12.83
CA SER A 155 -25.32 3.10 -12.78
C SER A 155 -26.44 2.35 -12.05
N LEU A 156 -26.17 1.87 -10.84
CA LEU A 156 -27.22 1.35 -9.99
C LEU A 156 -28.05 2.48 -9.36
N PRO A 157 -29.37 2.27 -9.14
CA PRO A 157 -30.21 3.25 -8.47
C PRO A 157 -29.80 3.44 -7.01
N ALA A 158 -30.34 4.49 -6.37
CA ALA A 158 -30.10 4.80 -4.95
C ALA A 158 -28.62 5.02 -4.55
N ARG A 159 -27.74 5.34 -5.50
CA ARG A 159 -26.29 5.53 -5.29
C ARG A 159 -25.57 4.28 -4.79
N LEU A 160 -26.05 3.14 -5.21
CA LEU A 160 -25.43 1.85 -4.97
C LEU A 160 -24.38 1.55 -6.05
N GLN A 161 -23.34 0.85 -5.68
CA GLN A 161 -22.36 0.27 -6.59
C GLN A 161 -22.09 -1.17 -6.17
N LEU A 162 -22.10 -2.10 -7.12
CA LEU A 162 -21.75 -3.49 -6.92
C LEU A 162 -20.41 -3.77 -7.60
N LYS A 163 -19.49 -4.44 -6.89
CA LYS A 163 -18.24 -5.00 -7.42
C LYS A 163 -18.26 -6.51 -7.20
N ALA A 164 -17.82 -7.30 -8.18
CA ALA A 164 -17.75 -8.76 -8.09
C ALA A 164 -16.48 -9.27 -8.78
N GLY A 165 -15.75 -10.17 -8.13
CA GLY A 165 -14.50 -10.75 -8.60
C GLY A 165 -13.46 -10.87 -7.49
N LYS A 166 -12.17 -10.91 -7.83
CA LYS A 166 -11.05 -10.84 -6.88
C LYS A 166 -10.67 -9.38 -6.70
N PHE A 167 -10.62 -8.90 -5.46
CA PHE A 167 -10.30 -7.52 -5.14
C PHE A 167 -9.73 -7.38 -3.73
N ARG A 168 -8.98 -6.30 -3.50
CA ARG A 168 -8.52 -5.91 -2.17
C ARG A 168 -9.69 -5.39 -1.36
N GLU A 169 -9.97 -6.00 -0.19
CA GLU A 169 -11.08 -5.61 0.68
C GLU A 169 -10.89 -4.23 1.30
N ALA A 170 -12.00 -3.59 1.65
CA ALA A 170 -12.05 -2.27 2.26
C ALA A 170 -11.66 -2.30 3.76
N VAL A 171 -10.46 -2.77 4.07
CA VAL A 171 -9.89 -2.76 5.42
C VAL A 171 -9.09 -1.49 5.60
N GLY A 172 -9.54 -0.62 6.51
CA GLY A 172 -8.87 0.65 6.73
C GLY A 172 -8.70 1.44 5.42
N ARG A 173 -7.54 2.05 5.23
CA ARG A 173 -7.25 2.83 4.03
C ARG A 173 -6.24 2.18 3.10
N ILE A 174 -5.11 1.67 3.64
CA ILE A 174 -4.02 1.24 2.76
C ILE A 174 -4.25 -0.10 2.08
N ASN A 175 -5.16 -0.94 2.59
CA ASN A 175 -5.41 -2.25 1.98
C ASN A 175 -5.91 -2.17 0.53
N THR A 176 -6.63 -1.10 0.18
CA THR A 176 -7.15 -0.86 -1.18
C THR A 176 -6.14 -0.15 -2.09
N ILE A 177 -4.93 0.13 -1.59
CA ILE A 177 -3.87 0.82 -2.34
C ILE A 177 -2.80 -0.21 -2.70
N HIS A 178 -2.43 -0.26 -3.99
CA HIS A 178 -1.35 -1.14 -4.44
C HIS A 178 -0.01 -0.75 -3.79
N PRO A 179 0.86 -1.71 -3.43
CA PRO A 179 2.09 -1.45 -2.67
C PRO A 179 3.03 -0.43 -3.31
N HIS A 180 3.09 -0.38 -4.64
CA HIS A 180 3.93 0.58 -5.37
C HIS A 180 3.43 2.05 -5.26
N ALA A 181 2.18 2.28 -4.85
CA ALA A 181 1.60 3.61 -4.64
C ALA A 181 1.69 4.10 -3.19
N LEU A 182 2.14 3.26 -2.26
CA LEU A 182 2.33 3.63 -0.86
C LEU A 182 3.56 4.53 -0.68
N PRO A 183 3.55 5.43 0.34
CA PRO A 183 4.67 6.34 0.61
C PRO A 183 5.82 5.68 1.40
N PHE A 184 5.89 4.35 1.41
CA PHE A 184 6.89 3.51 2.03
C PHE A 184 7.03 2.20 1.23
N ILE A 185 8.14 1.46 1.42
CA ILE A 185 8.45 0.31 0.58
C ILE A 185 7.82 -0.97 1.13
N ASP A 186 7.92 -1.20 2.45
CA ASP A 186 7.33 -2.36 3.10
C ASP A 186 5.99 -2.04 3.78
N LEU A 187 5.10 -3.01 3.85
CA LEU A 187 3.84 -2.85 4.57
C LEU A 187 4.06 -2.71 6.10
N PRO A 188 3.18 -1.96 6.81
CA PRO A 188 3.23 -1.90 8.26
C PRO A 188 3.13 -3.29 8.90
N ASN A 189 3.89 -3.51 9.99
CA ASN A 189 3.90 -4.80 10.69
C ASN A 189 2.51 -5.27 11.12
N ALA A 190 1.61 -4.34 11.46
CA ALA A 190 0.22 -4.67 11.80
C ALA A 190 -0.53 -5.31 10.61
N TYR A 191 -0.33 -4.81 9.39
CA TYR A 191 -0.92 -5.41 8.19
C TYR A 191 -0.36 -6.80 7.94
N ILE A 192 0.97 -6.94 7.93
CA ILE A 192 1.63 -8.24 7.70
C ILE A 192 1.16 -9.28 8.72
N ASN A 193 1.05 -8.88 9.99
CA ASN A 193 0.68 -9.81 11.06
C ASN A 193 -0.80 -10.25 11.01
N TYR A 194 -1.71 -9.38 10.58
CA TYR A 194 -3.14 -9.72 10.54
C TYR A 194 -3.61 -10.20 9.16
N PHE A 195 -3.06 -9.64 8.08
CA PHE A 195 -3.59 -9.82 6.72
C PHE A 195 -2.56 -10.39 5.74
N GLY A 196 -1.30 -10.60 6.16
CA GLY A 196 -0.25 -11.11 5.30
C GLY A 196 0.45 -10.02 4.45
N PRO A 197 1.47 -10.41 3.67
CA PRO A 197 2.26 -9.48 2.88
C PRO A 197 1.48 -8.84 1.73
N GLU A 198 0.44 -9.50 1.23
CA GLU A 198 -0.44 -8.99 0.16
C GLU A 198 -1.64 -8.18 0.71
N GLY A 199 -1.79 -8.10 2.04
CA GLY A 199 -2.99 -7.58 2.67
C GLY A 199 -4.19 -8.53 2.54
N LEU A 200 -5.39 -8.07 2.85
CA LEU A 200 -6.60 -8.85 2.67
C LEU A 200 -7.10 -8.70 1.23
N ASN A 201 -6.96 -9.75 0.44
CA ASN A 201 -7.29 -9.81 -0.99
C ASN A 201 -7.95 -11.17 -1.29
N ASP A 202 -9.19 -11.18 -1.78
CA ASP A 202 -9.93 -12.42 -2.00
C ASP A 202 -11.04 -12.26 -3.06
N GLU A 203 -11.63 -13.36 -3.45
CA GLU A 203 -12.73 -13.44 -4.38
C GLU A 203 -14.07 -13.23 -3.66
N GLY A 204 -14.92 -12.33 -4.19
CA GLY A 204 -16.19 -12.06 -3.54
C GLY A 204 -17.05 -11.01 -4.20
N ILE A 205 -17.95 -10.47 -3.39
CA ILE A 205 -18.91 -9.42 -3.77
C ILE A 205 -18.78 -8.26 -2.79
N SER A 206 -18.75 -7.04 -3.32
CA SER A 206 -18.74 -5.80 -2.56
C SER A 206 -19.94 -4.95 -2.98
N LEU A 207 -20.71 -4.49 -2.01
CA LEU A 207 -21.79 -3.52 -2.18
C LEU A 207 -21.41 -2.25 -1.46
N SER A 208 -21.25 -1.15 -2.18
CA SER A 208 -21.07 0.17 -1.60
C SER A 208 -22.30 1.04 -1.78
N TRP A 209 -22.55 1.88 -0.79
CA TRP A 209 -23.65 2.82 -0.75
C TRP A 209 -23.14 4.21 -0.36
N LEU A 210 -23.25 5.12 -1.33
CA LEU A 210 -23.01 6.54 -1.04
C LEU A 210 -24.23 7.10 -0.30
N VAL A 211 -24.08 7.27 1.01
CA VAL A 211 -25.15 7.74 1.90
C VAL A 211 -25.58 9.17 1.50
N PRO A 212 -26.88 9.43 1.29
CA PRO A 212 -27.36 10.75 0.94
C PRO A 212 -27.22 11.74 2.12
N ASN A 213 -26.03 12.32 2.27
CA ASN A 213 -25.67 13.30 3.28
C ASN A 213 -25.30 14.62 2.60
N LYS A 214 -25.77 15.73 3.13
CA LYS A 214 -25.48 17.07 2.58
C LYS A 214 -24.29 17.76 3.27
N ALA A 215 -23.90 17.28 4.44
CA ALA A 215 -22.87 17.93 5.26
C ALA A 215 -21.44 17.45 4.93
N PHE A 216 -21.27 16.16 4.60
CA PHE A 216 -19.99 15.56 4.29
C PHE A 216 -20.19 14.28 3.45
N TYR A 217 -19.13 13.81 2.80
CA TYR A 217 -19.15 12.54 2.09
C TYR A 217 -19.15 11.38 3.08
N GLN A 218 -20.08 10.45 2.90
CA GLN A 218 -20.18 9.24 3.71
C GLN A 218 -20.49 8.05 2.82
N GLU A 219 -19.69 7.00 2.93
CA GLU A 219 -19.83 5.75 2.20
C GLU A 219 -19.87 4.58 3.16
N LEU A 220 -20.77 3.65 2.90
CA LEU A 220 -20.90 2.40 3.62
C LEU A 220 -20.62 1.25 2.64
N VAL A 221 -19.66 0.40 2.99
CA VAL A 221 -19.27 -0.75 2.17
C VAL A 221 -19.53 -2.03 2.94
N PHE A 222 -20.19 -2.99 2.28
CA PHE A 222 -20.36 -4.35 2.76
C PHE A 222 -19.72 -5.30 1.77
N GLN A 223 -18.93 -6.24 2.28
CA GLN A 223 -18.23 -7.23 1.47
C GLN A 223 -18.42 -8.62 2.05
N THR A 224 -18.48 -9.60 1.17
CA THR A 224 -18.38 -11.02 1.52
C THR A 224 -17.45 -11.70 0.53
N THR A 225 -16.46 -12.41 1.05
CA THR A 225 -15.43 -13.07 0.27
C THR A 225 -15.33 -14.55 0.63
N ALA A 226 -14.66 -15.32 -0.23
CA ALA A 226 -14.70 -16.78 -0.20
C ALA A 226 -13.73 -17.43 0.80
N GLY A 227 -12.84 -16.63 1.43
CA GLY A 227 -11.83 -17.11 2.38
C GLY A 227 -10.63 -17.78 1.72
N TYR A 228 -10.38 -17.53 0.41
CA TYR A 228 -9.15 -17.93 -0.28
C TYR A 228 -8.08 -16.85 -0.13
N THR A 229 -7.66 -16.62 1.09
CA THR A 229 -6.67 -15.61 1.44
C THR A 229 -5.53 -16.22 2.24
N ASP A 230 -4.31 -15.68 2.08
CA ASP A 230 -3.13 -16.03 2.87
C ASP A 230 -3.01 -15.21 4.17
N ALA A 231 -4.09 -14.52 4.56
CA ALA A 231 -4.14 -13.69 5.76
C ALA A 231 -3.98 -14.55 7.04
N PRO A 232 -2.98 -14.26 7.92
CA PRO A 232 -2.75 -15.04 9.14
C PRO A 232 -3.95 -15.08 10.10
N SER A 233 -4.84 -14.09 10.03
CA SER A 233 -6.04 -14.02 10.88
C SER A 233 -7.20 -14.88 10.39
N PHE A 234 -7.22 -15.27 9.12
CA PHE A 234 -8.33 -15.96 8.48
C PHE A 234 -7.84 -17.19 7.74
N SER A 235 -8.67 -18.23 7.73
CA SER A 235 -8.38 -19.47 7.01
C SER A 235 -9.68 -20.17 6.67
N ARG A 236 -9.77 -20.64 5.43
CA ARG A 236 -10.94 -21.39 4.97
C ARG A 236 -11.06 -22.72 5.74
N SER A 237 -12.23 -22.96 6.36
CA SER A 237 -12.54 -24.20 7.03
C SER A 237 -13.71 -24.95 6.37
N GLU A 238 -13.83 -26.27 6.65
CA GLU A 238 -14.97 -27.05 6.17
C GLU A 238 -16.27 -26.51 6.80
N GLY A 239 -17.28 -26.20 5.97
CA GLY A 239 -18.63 -25.81 6.37
C GLY A 239 -18.86 -24.30 6.55
N ASN A 240 -17.88 -23.52 6.94
CA ASN A 240 -17.96 -22.05 7.00
C ASN A 240 -16.69 -21.45 6.43
N HIS A 241 -16.82 -20.68 5.34
CA HIS A 241 -15.66 -20.20 4.60
C HIS A 241 -15.71 -18.71 4.36
N LEU A 242 -16.88 -18.09 4.53
CA LEU A 242 -17.07 -16.69 4.12
C LEU A 242 -16.48 -15.74 5.15
N ILE A 243 -15.78 -14.74 4.66
CA ILE A 243 -15.38 -13.56 5.41
C ILE A 243 -16.42 -12.47 5.14
N TYR A 244 -16.85 -11.80 6.18
CA TYR A 244 -17.77 -10.67 6.12
C TYR A 244 -17.05 -9.41 6.59
N LEU A 245 -17.20 -8.34 5.83
CA LEU A 245 -16.62 -7.05 6.15
C LEU A 245 -17.67 -5.94 6.01
N GLY A 246 -17.65 -5.01 6.97
CA GLY A 246 -18.36 -3.75 6.89
C GLY A 246 -17.41 -2.59 7.13
N HIS A 247 -17.39 -1.59 6.26
CA HIS A 247 -16.57 -0.40 6.37
C HIS A 247 -17.42 0.86 6.23
N LEU A 248 -17.26 1.81 7.14
CA LEU A 248 -17.89 3.12 7.11
C LEU A 248 -16.80 4.18 6.94
N LYS A 249 -16.83 4.88 5.82
CA LYS A 249 -15.92 5.96 5.45
C LYS A 249 -16.61 7.30 5.57
N ASN A 250 -15.97 8.27 6.24
CA ASN A 250 -16.45 9.64 6.36
C ASN A 250 -15.34 10.58 5.91
N PHE A 251 -15.63 11.49 4.97
CA PHE A 251 -14.67 12.46 4.47
C PHE A 251 -15.17 13.88 4.69
N PHE A 252 -14.34 14.69 5.31
CA PHE A 252 -14.61 16.08 5.70
C PHE A 252 -13.65 17.03 5.00
N THR A 253 -14.17 18.05 4.37
CA THR A 253 -13.39 19.21 3.93
C THR A 253 -13.40 20.23 5.08
N LEU A 254 -12.28 20.33 5.80
CA LEU A 254 -12.17 21.25 6.95
C LEU A 254 -12.01 22.70 6.50
N ASN A 255 -11.25 22.91 5.42
CA ASN A 255 -11.09 24.19 4.71
C ASN A 255 -10.49 23.91 3.32
N ASP A 256 -10.23 24.96 2.53
CA ASP A 256 -9.73 24.87 1.15
C ASP A 256 -8.37 24.11 1.02
N ASN A 257 -7.61 24.03 2.09
CA ASN A 257 -6.29 23.40 2.11
C ASN A 257 -6.25 22.07 2.87
N THR A 258 -7.33 21.68 3.59
CA THR A 258 -7.26 20.63 4.59
C THR A 258 -8.47 19.72 4.52
N THR A 259 -8.18 18.41 4.47
CA THR A 259 -9.20 17.36 4.51
C THR A 259 -8.93 16.39 5.67
N LEU A 260 -9.98 15.75 6.14
CA LEU A 260 -9.94 14.71 7.15
C LEU A 260 -10.82 13.55 6.69
N GLU A 261 -10.26 12.35 6.67
CA GLU A 261 -10.99 11.11 6.45
C GLU A 261 -10.95 10.27 7.73
N LEU A 262 -12.08 9.70 8.10
CA LEU A 262 -12.24 8.80 9.24
C LEU A 262 -12.97 7.55 8.80
N GLY A 263 -12.38 6.39 9.05
CA GLY A 263 -12.97 5.10 8.75
C GLY A 263 -13.13 4.22 9.99
N ILE A 264 -14.11 3.32 9.93
CA ILE A 264 -14.30 2.24 10.89
C ILE A 264 -14.61 0.97 10.12
N THR A 265 -13.89 -0.10 10.42
CA THR A 265 -14.04 -1.41 9.77
C THR A 265 -14.36 -2.49 10.80
N GLY A 266 -15.26 -3.38 10.47
CA GLY A 266 -15.51 -4.64 11.19
C GLY A 266 -15.38 -5.82 10.24
N ILE A 267 -14.62 -6.84 10.64
CA ILE A 267 -14.39 -8.06 9.85
C ILE A 267 -14.68 -9.27 10.72
N SER A 268 -15.34 -10.28 10.14
CA SER A 268 -15.61 -11.56 10.82
C SER A 268 -15.41 -12.71 9.84
N GLY A 269 -14.62 -13.69 10.19
CA GLY A 269 -14.35 -14.85 9.34
C GLY A 269 -13.78 -16.03 10.12
N PRO A 270 -13.72 -17.21 9.49
CA PRO A 270 -13.13 -18.41 10.11
C PRO A 270 -11.60 -18.29 10.19
N ASN A 271 -11.02 -18.91 11.21
CA ASN A 271 -9.57 -19.05 11.37
C ASN A 271 -9.11 -20.50 11.16
N ASP A 272 -7.82 -20.76 11.31
CA ASP A 272 -7.18 -22.07 11.15
C ASP A 272 -7.70 -23.16 12.10
N SER A 273 -8.27 -22.75 13.24
CA SER A 273 -8.89 -23.66 14.21
C SER A 273 -10.37 -23.93 13.92
N SER A 274 -10.89 -23.51 12.76
CA SER A 274 -12.31 -23.59 12.38
C SER A 274 -13.25 -22.82 13.32
N HIS A 275 -12.72 -21.84 14.06
CA HIS A 275 -13.46 -20.91 14.90
C HIS A 275 -13.50 -19.52 14.22
N ILE A 276 -14.13 -18.56 14.86
CA ILE A 276 -14.30 -17.21 14.31
C ILE A 276 -13.25 -16.26 14.89
N THR A 277 -12.62 -15.53 14.00
CA THR A 277 -11.85 -14.32 14.32
C THR A 277 -12.69 -13.10 13.95
N ASN A 278 -12.77 -12.15 14.87
CA ASN A 278 -13.36 -10.83 14.65
C ASN A 278 -12.29 -9.75 14.73
N ILE A 279 -12.22 -8.86 13.76
CA ILE A 279 -11.30 -7.72 13.77
C ILE A 279 -12.12 -6.44 13.68
N ALA A 280 -11.85 -5.50 14.59
CA ALA A 280 -12.32 -4.13 14.51
C ALA A 280 -11.13 -3.22 14.18
N ALA A 281 -11.29 -2.32 13.22
CA ALA A 281 -10.27 -1.36 12.85
C ALA A 281 -10.85 0.06 12.80
N ALA A 282 -9.98 1.03 13.06
CA ALA A 282 -10.27 2.44 12.88
C ALA A 282 -9.12 3.10 12.15
N ASP A 283 -9.42 3.96 11.20
CA ASP A 283 -8.44 4.69 10.40
C ASP A 283 -8.72 6.19 10.41
N LEU A 284 -7.64 6.96 10.30
CA LEU A 284 -7.64 8.41 10.21
C LEU A 284 -6.63 8.85 9.17
N THR A 285 -7.05 9.70 8.25
CA THR A 285 -6.15 10.38 7.30
C THR A 285 -6.42 11.89 7.36
N TYR A 286 -5.41 12.63 7.79
CA TYR A 286 -5.39 14.09 7.72
C TYR A 286 -4.46 14.52 6.60
N LYS A 287 -4.97 15.33 5.68
CA LYS A 287 -4.19 15.83 4.55
C LYS A 287 -4.26 17.35 4.48
N TRP A 288 -3.10 17.99 4.53
CA TRP A 288 -2.95 19.42 4.29
C TRP A 288 -2.21 19.63 2.97
N LYS A 289 -2.83 20.35 2.04
CA LYS A 289 -2.28 20.64 0.71
C LYS A 289 -2.71 22.04 0.30
N PRO A 290 -1.87 23.07 0.51
CA PRO A 290 -2.25 24.46 0.28
C PRO A 290 -2.46 24.73 -1.21
N VAL A 291 -3.61 25.31 -1.58
CA VAL A 291 -4.02 25.54 -2.98
C VAL A 291 -2.94 26.28 -3.79
N GLN A 292 -2.31 27.30 -3.21
CA GLN A 292 -1.29 28.09 -3.88
C GLN A 292 0.07 27.40 -4.06
N MET A 293 0.34 26.35 -3.27
CA MET A 293 1.61 25.61 -3.26
C MET A 293 1.41 24.11 -3.36
N ASN A 294 0.28 23.64 -3.88
CA ASN A 294 -0.11 22.24 -3.92
C ASN A 294 0.85 21.32 -4.72
N THR A 295 1.69 21.90 -5.57
CA THR A 295 2.72 21.19 -6.32
C THR A 295 4.03 21.04 -5.53
N TYR A 296 4.24 21.82 -4.48
CA TYR A 296 5.51 21.91 -3.75
C TYR A 296 5.44 21.50 -2.30
N LYS A 297 4.26 21.55 -1.69
CA LYS A 297 4.09 21.29 -0.26
C LYS A 297 2.81 20.55 0.02
N SER A 298 2.92 19.48 0.76
CA SER A 298 1.79 18.78 1.37
C SER A 298 2.24 18.09 2.66
N VAL A 299 1.29 17.83 3.53
CA VAL A 299 1.45 16.99 4.72
C VAL A 299 0.33 15.96 4.69
N THR A 300 0.67 14.70 4.79
CA THR A 300 -0.28 13.61 5.00
C THR A 300 0.07 12.93 6.30
N TRP A 301 -0.86 12.90 7.24
CA TRP A 301 -0.76 12.09 8.44
C TRP A 301 -1.84 11.02 8.39
N GLN A 302 -1.44 9.75 8.49
CA GLN A 302 -2.34 8.62 8.50
C GLN A 302 -2.00 7.67 9.65
N SER A 303 -3.04 7.14 10.27
CA SER A 303 -2.93 6.15 11.34
C SER A 303 -4.05 5.14 11.21
N GLU A 304 -3.72 3.88 11.45
CA GLU A 304 -4.72 2.82 11.55
C GLU A 304 -4.46 1.99 12.80
N PHE A 305 -5.55 1.59 13.44
CA PHE A 305 -5.56 0.76 14.63
C PHE A 305 -6.41 -0.48 14.38
N PHE A 306 -5.92 -1.65 14.83
CA PHE A 306 -6.57 -2.95 14.69
C PHE A 306 -6.71 -3.58 16.06
N TYR A 307 -7.89 -4.11 16.35
CA TYR A 307 -8.15 -4.96 17.49
C TYR A 307 -8.72 -6.28 16.99
N SER A 308 -8.05 -7.39 17.30
CA SER A 308 -8.45 -8.74 16.92
C SER A 308 -8.90 -9.52 18.15
N ASN A 309 -10.04 -10.20 18.01
CA ASN A 309 -10.52 -11.21 18.94
C ASN A 309 -10.64 -12.54 18.18
N ALA A 310 -9.66 -13.42 18.34
CA ALA A 310 -9.62 -14.74 17.73
C ALA A 310 -10.04 -15.81 18.73
N ASN A 311 -11.06 -16.59 18.39
CA ASN A 311 -11.47 -17.74 19.19
C ASN A 311 -10.72 -18.98 18.72
N TYR A 312 -10.23 -19.78 19.67
CA TYR A 312 -9.59 -21.07 19.43
C TYR A 312 -10.28 -22.13 20.29
N THR A 313 -10.00 -23.41 20.04
CA THR A 313 -10.68 -24.54 20.72
C THR A 313 -10.63 -24.47 22.23
N GLN A 314 -9.56 -23.94 22.83
CA GLN A 314 -9.36 -23.92 24.27
C GLN A 314 -9.41 -22.55 24.92
N ASN A 315 -9.22 -21.48 24.14
CA ASN A 315 -9.16 -20.10 24.64
C ASN A 315 -9.54 -19.09 23.55
N SER A 316 -9.68 -17.84 23.94
CA SER A 316 -9.75 -16.71 23.02
C SER A 316 -8.51 -15.86 23.18
N MET A 317 -8.04 -15.28 22.08
CA MET A 317 -6.87 -14.40 22.04
C MET A 317 -7.31 -12.99 21.60
N ASN A 318 -6.95 -12.01 22.41
CA ASN A 318 -7.13 -10.60 22.07
C ASN A 318 -5.78 -9.99 21.78
N THR A 319 -5.64 -9.42 20.59
CA THR A 319 -4.41 -8.78 20.15
C THR A 319 -4.72 -7.46 19.48
N PHE A 320 -3.76 -6.55 19.43
CA PHE A 320 -3.90 -5.29 18.73
C PHE A 320 -2.63 -4.91 17.96
N GLY A 321 -2.84 -4.10 16.95
CA GLY A 321 -1.78 -3.54 16.14
C GLY A 321 -2.13 -2.11 15.73
N LEU A 322 -1.13 -1.32 15.46
CA LEU A 322 -1.29 0.02 14.92
C LEU A 322 -0.09 0.42 14.08
N TYR A 323 -0.32 1.32 13.17
CA TYR A 323 0.76 2.09 12.58
C TYR A 323 0.34 3.56 12.44
N SER A 324 1.34 4.43 12.36
CA SER A 324 1.14 5.85 12.09
C SER A 324 2.29 6.36 11.25
N TYR A 325 1.99 7.07 10.16
CA TYR A 325 3.01 7.74 9.37
C TYR A 325 2.68 9.20 9.12
N LEU A 326 3.73 9.98 8.94
CA LEU A 326 3.69 11.37 8.52
C LEU A 326 4.55 11.50 7.26
N GLU A 327 3.91 11.85 6.14
CA GLU A 327 4.57 12.22 4.90
C GLU A 327 4.62 13.74 4.76
N TYR A 328 5.77 14.29 4.42
CA TYR A 328 5.97 15.69 4.10
C TYR A 328 6.58 15.86 2.71
N GLN A 329 5.90 16.61 1.84
CA GLN A 329 6.45 17.02 0.56
C GLN A 329 7.39 18.21 0.76
N LEU A 330 8.70 17.96 0.63
CA LEU A 330 9.77 18.95 0.82
C LEU A 330 9.87 19.94 -0.35
N ALA A 331 9.64 19.43 -1.58
CA ALA A 331 9.72 20.17 -2.83
C ALA A 331 8.87 19.45 -3.89
N LYS A 332 8.77 20.01 -5.10
CA LYS A 332 7.92 19.49 -6.20
C LYS A 332 8.04 17.97 -6.42
N ARG A 333 9.24 17.39 -6.18
CA ARG A 333 9.57 15.99 -6.49
C ARG A 333 10.18 15.24 -5.31
N TRP A 334 10.20 15.82 -4.11
CA TRP A 334 10.88 15.24 -2.95
C TRP A 334 9.91 15.06 -1.80
N PHE A 335 9.88 13.85 -1.27
CA PHE A 335 9.02 13.44 -0.18
C PHE A 335 9.84 12.81 0.94
N LEU A 336 9.41 12.99 2.16
CA LEU A 336 9.98 12.36 3.35
C LEU A 336 8.86 11.79 4.19
N THR A 337 8.93 10.50 4.49
CA THR A 337 7.91 9.78 5.28
C THR A 337 8.56 9.15 6.50
N GLY A 338 8.05 9.47 7.68
CA GLY A 338 8.40 8.77 8.92
C GLY A 338 7.24 7.91 9.38
N ARG A 339 7.48 6.64 9.75
CA ARG A 339 6.46 5.71 10.22
C ARG A 339 6.88 5.02 11.52
N TYR A 340 5.90 4.82 12.38
CA TYR A 340 5.97 3.99 13.57
C TYR A 340 4.97 2.83 13.45
N ASP A 341 5.41 1.61 13.78
CA ASP A 341 4.62 0.39 13.79
C ASP A 341 4.66 -0.26 15.17
N TYR A 342 3.52 -0.74 15.62
CA TYR A 342 3.36 -1.62 16.78
C TYR A 342 2.43 -2.76 16.40
N ALA A 343 2.83 -4.01 16.57
CA ALA A 343 1.99 -5.15 16.24
C ALA A 343 2.22 -6.33 17.17
N GLN A 344 1.13 -6.94 17.60
CA GLN A 344 1.12 -8.26 18.22
C GLN A 344 0.86 -9.33 17.16
N LYS A 345 1.34 -10.57 17.40
CA LYS A 345 0.97 -11.68 16.53
C LYS A 345 -0.46 -12.12 16.83
N PRO A 346 -1.30 -12.43 15.81
CA PRO A 346 -2.71 -12.78 16.03
C PRO A 346 -2.91 -14.04 16.90
N TYR A 347 -1.93 -14.93 16.92
CA TYR A 347 -1.96 -16.18 17.68
C TYR A 347 -1.24 -16.12 19.04
N ASP A 348 -0.43 -15.08 19.32
CA ASP A 348 0.26 -14.89 20.61
C ASP A 348 0.47 -13.41 20.92
N LYS A 349 -0.30 -12.90 21.88
CA LYS A 349 -0.21 -11.50 22.33
C LYS A 349 1.12 -11.12 22.97
N ASN A 350 1.93 -12.11 23.41
CA ASN A 350 3.23 -11.86 24.04
C ASN A 350 4.33 -11.61 22.99
N ILE A 351 4.08 -11.96 21.74
CA ILE A 351 4.99 -11.65 20.65
C ILE A 351 4.64 -10.27 20.12
N VAL A 352 5.53 -9.32 20.36
CA VAL A 352 5.35 -7.89 20.05
C VAL A 352 6.46 -7.41 19.14
N GLU A 353 6.10 -6.78 18.05
CA GLU A 353 7.01 -6.11 17.13
C GLU A 353 6.81 -4.62 17.18
N GLN A 354 7.88 -3.85 17.35
CA GLN A 354 7.89 -2.40 17.23
C GLN A 354 8.90 -1.99 16.15
N ALA A 355 8.51 -1.07 15.27
CA ALA A 355 9.42 -0.61 14.25
C ALA A 355 9.31 0.91 14.03
N TYR A 356 10.42 1.46 13.57
CA TYR A 356 10.52 2.84 13.10
C TYR A 356 11.14 2.82 11.72
N SER A 357 10.51 3.48 10.75
CA SER A 357 11.06 3.64 9.42
C SER A 357 11.12 5.10 8.98
N LEU A 358 12.03 5.38 8.06
CA LEU A 358 12.18 6.65 7.40
C LEU A 358 12.38 6.38 5.91
N THR A 359 11.51 6.93 5.08
CA THR A 359 11.52 6.79 3.63
C THR A 359 11.75 8.16 2.99
N ALA A 360 12.71 8.25 2.07
CA ALA A 360 12.93 9.41 1.22
C ALA A 360 12.55 9.05 -0.22
N GLY A 361 11.60 9.77 -0.81
CA GLY A 361 11.09 9.57 -2.17
C GLY A 361 11.50 10.72 -3.10
N TRP A 362 11.84 10.36 -4.33
CA TRP A 362 12.13 11.29 -5.40
C TRP A 362 11.39 10.90 -6.69
N ASP A 363 10.44 11.72 -7.10
CA ASP A 363 9.77 11.60 -8.39
C ASP A 363 10.69 12.16 -9.48
N ALA A 364 11.50 11.29 -10.09
CA ALA A 364 12.42 11.69 -11.16
C ALA A 364 11.65 12.26 -12.35
N THR A 365 10.54 11.62 -12.71
CA THR A 365 9.56 12.06 -13.72
C THR A 365 8.15 11.67 -13.25
N GLU A 366 7.12 11.94 -14.04
CA GLU A 366 5.76 11.42 -13.82
C GLU A 366 5.64 9.89 -14.02
N PHE A 367 6.66 9.27 -14.65
CA PHE A 367 6.70 7.83 -14.94
C PHE A 367 7.80 7.09 -14.18
N SER A 368 8.53 7.77 -13.28
CA SER A 368 9.64 7.14 -12.56
C SER A 368 9.84 7.74 -11.19
N LYS A 369 9.83 6.88 -10.17
CA LYS A 369 10.02 7.21 -8.76
C LYS A 369 11.16 6.37 -8.17
N ILE A 370 12.04 7.00 -7.40
CA ILE A 370 13.09 6.31 -6.64
C ILE A 370 12.83 6.57 -5.16
N GLU A 371 12.91 5.52 -4.36
CA GLU A 371 12.71 5.59 -2.91
C GLU A 371 13.83 4.86 -2.18
N LEU A 372 14.21 5.43 -1.05
CA LEU A 372 15.14 4.83 -0.11
C LEU A 372 14.46 4.76 1.26
N GLU A 373 14.34 3.57 1.81
CA GLU A 373 13.78 3.33 3.14
C GLU A 373 14.82 2.70 4.07
N ALA A 374 14.82 3.16 5.31
CA ALA A 374 15.58 2.56 6.40
C ALA A 374 14.63 2.26 7.56
N LYS A 375 14.65 1.03 8.06
CA LYS A 375 13.78 0.53 9.13
C LYS A 375 14.59 -0.14 10.23
N THR A 376 14.20 0.07 11.46
CA THR A 376 14.64 -0.72 12.61
C THR A 376 13.44 -1.40 13.23
N THR A 377 13.54 -2.70 13.43
CA THR A 377 12.50 -3.51 14.09
C THR A 377 13.05 -4.08 15.39
N ASP A 378 12.31 -3.91 16.46
CA ASP A 378 12.56 -4.51 17.77
C ASP A 378 11.49 -5.59 18.00
N ASP A 379 11.92 -6.81 18.02
CA ASP A 379 11.12 -7.99 18.29
C ASP A 379 11.50 -8.49 19.69
N ASN A 380 10.52 -8.68 20.57
CA ASN A 380 10.78 -9.12 21.95
C ASN A 380 11.26 -10.57 22.06
N ILE A 381 11.33 -11.31 20.93
CA ILE A 381 11.89 -12.68 20.87
C ILE A 381 13.34 -12.66 20.37
N GLU A 382 13.60 -11.98 19.26
CA GLU A 382 14.83 -12.15 18.48
C GLU A 382 15.81 -10.98 18.57
N SER A 383 15.66 -9.98 19.30
CA SER A 383 16.52 -8.80 19.32
C SER A 383 16.33 -7.87 18.09
N ARG A 384 16.77 -6.64 18.28
CA ARG A 384 16.68 -5.58 17.27
C ARG A 384 17.48 -5.90 16.01
N PHE A 385 16.86 -5.67 14.84
CA PHE A 385 17.51 -5.77 13.53
C PHE A 385 17.23 -4.54 12.67
N TYR A 386 18.04 -4.36 11.63
CA TYR A 386 17.99 -3.21 10.73
C TYR A 386 17.73 -3.69 9.31
N GLN A 387 16.96 -2.91 8.59
CA GLN A 387 16.60 -3.16 7.21
C GLN A 387 16.77 -1.88 6.40
N ALA A 388 17.12 -2.01 5.14
CA ALA A 388 17.16 -0.91 4.21
C ALA A 388 16.75 -1.38 2.82
N TRP A 389 16.02 -0.53 2.11
CA TRP A 389 15.60 -0.80 0.75
C TRP A 389 15.91 0.39 -0.15
N LEU A 390 16.25 0.09 -1.39
CA LEU A 390 16.23 1.00 -2.53
C LEU A 390 15.17 0.46 -3.50
N ARG A 391 14.17 1.27 -3.84
CA ARG A 391 13.11 0.93 -4.79
C ARG A 391 13.14 1.86 -5.98
N TRP A 392 13.03 1.32 -7.17
CA TRP A 392 12.85 2.09 -8.40
C TRP A 392 11.58 1.62 -9.11
N ILE A 393 10.57 2.49 -9.13
CA ILE A 393 9.30 2.29 -9.82
C ILE A 393 9.39 2.97 -11.18
N PHE A 394 8.90 2.29 -12.23
CA PHE A 394 8.73 2.85 -13.56
C PHE A 394 7.38 2.43 -14.15
N VAL A 395 6.78 3.31 -14.94
CA VAL A 395 5.42 3.15 -15.48
C VAL A 395 5.47 3.30 -17.01
N ILE A 396 4.75 2.43 -17.71
CA ILE A 396 4.57 2.44 -19.17
C ILE A 396 3.06 2.42 -19.47
N GLY A 397 2.60 3.30 -20.35
CA GLY A 397 1.19 3.34 -20.79
C GLY A 397 0.27 4.18 -19.90
N ALA A 398 -1.03 3.97 -20.06
CA ALA A 398 -2.04 4.64 -19.27
C ALA A 398 -2.10 3.99 -17.87
N HIS A 399 -1.48 4.63 -16.91
CA HIS A 399 -1.64 4.24 -15.52
C HIS A 399 -2.95 4.84 -14.99
N GLY A 400 -3.89 4.00 -14.57
CA GLY A 400 -5.11 4.46 -13.90
C GLY A 400 -4.72 5.28 -12.67
N ALA A 401 -5.25 6.51 -12.55
CA ALA A 401 -5.00 7.32 -11.37
C ALA A 401 -5.47 6.55 -10.13
N HIS A 402 -4.56 6.27 -9.21
CA HIS A 402 -4.93 5.73 -7.91
C HIS A 402 -5.95 6.67 -7.26
N GLN A 403 -6.99 6.12 -6.65
CA GLN A 403 -7.98 6.91 -5.94
C GLN A 403 -7.28 7.62 -4.75
N TYR A 404 -7.25 8.95 -4.83
CA TYR A 404 -6.68 9.82 -3.79
C TYR A 404 -7.63 9.97 -2.60
#